data_b3a70482c0ce95a8b369f914d7e47178
#
_entry.id   b3a70482c0ce95a8b369f914d7e47178
#
_cell.length_a   1.000
_cell.length_b   1.000
_cell.length_c   1.000
_cell.angle_alpha   90.00
_cell.angle_beta   90.00
_cell.angle_gamma   90.00
#
_symmetry.space_group_name_H-M   'P 1'
#
loop_
_entity.id
_entity.type
_entity.pdbx_description
1 polymer ?
#
loop_
_entity_poly.entity_id
_entity_poly.type
_entity_poly.pdbx_seq_one_letter_code
_entity_poly.pdbx_strand_id
1 'polypeptide(L)'
;KGACILPHGVLFRGNAEAVIREQLVRSGILKGIIGLPGNLFYGTGIPACILVLDKENASARKGIFMIDASKGFIKDGAKNRLREQDIHKIVDAFTKLAELPRYSRMVPLTEIADPKNDYNLNLPRYIDSTEPEDIQDINGHLRGGIPERDLDALSEYWKVIPGVRNALFESAGRAGYAQLKLPIAEVKSTIFAHPEFTAFNQTATKVFADWKQASILQLKGFAKNGHAHKHPRQLIEALSEDLLARFKPMPLVNAYYVYQHLMDYWAET
;
A
#
# COMPACT_ATOMS: atom_id res chain seq x y z
N LYS A 1 13.35 -19.30 13.58
CA LYS A 1 12.37 -18.37 13.01
C LYS A 1 10.98 -18.91 13.25
N GLY A 2 10.01 -18.04 13.53
CA GLY A 2 8.62 -18.39 13.74
C GLY A 2 7.70 -17.20 13.50
N ALA A 3 6.40 -17.48 13.33
CA ALA A 3 5.37 -16.47 13.27
C ALA A 3 4.17 -16.93 14.07
N CYS A 4 3.55 -15.99 14.79
CA CYS A 4 2.35 -16.24 15.59
C CYS A 4 1.26 -15.27 15.18
N ILE A 5 0.07 -15.78 14.87
CA ILE A 5 -1.13 -14.95 14.67
C ILE A 5 -1.84 -14.85 16.00
N LEU A 6 -2.07 -13.62 16.45
CA LEU A 6 -2.67 -13.32 17.75
C LEU A 6 -3.70 -12.19 17.63
N PRO A 7 -4.67 -12.09 18.56
CA PRO A 7 -5.55 -10.92 18.62
C PRO A 7 -4.73 -9.65 18.84
N HIS A 8 -5.12 -8.56 18.20
CA HIS A 8 -4.40 -7.28 18.27
C HIS A 8 -4.17 -6.75 19.69
N GLY A 9 -5.05 -7.12 20.63
CA GLY A 9 -4.96 -6.75 22.04
C GLY A 9 -3.65 -7.12 22.74
N VAL A 10 -2.95 -8.18 22.31
CA VAL A 10 -1.67 -8.59 22.91
C VAL A 10 -0.59 -7.49 22.77
N LEU A 11 -0.75 -6.59 21.81
CA LEU A 11 0.18 -5.49 21.57
C LEU A 11 0.13 -4.40 22.67
N PHE A 12 -0.97 -4.30 23.43
CA PHE A 12 -1.15 -3.18 24.37
C PHE A 12 -1.81 -3.53 25.69
N ARG A 13 -2.34 -4.74 25.88
CA ARG A 13 -2.91 -5.13 27.18
C ARG A 13 -1.88 -5.11 28.28
N GLY A 14 -2.33 -4.80 29.51
CA GLY A 14 -1.51 -4.72 30.72
C GLY A 14 -1.23 -6.07 31.38
N ASN A 15 -0.81 -6.04 32.63
CA ASN A 15 -0.55 -7.19 33.51
C ASN A 15 0.48 -8.18 32.89
N ALA A 16 0.22 -9.48 32.96
CA ALA A 16 1.13 -10.52 32.52
C ALA A 16 1.52 -10.37 31.02
N GLU A 17 0.59 -9.92 30.18
CA GLU A 17 0.87 -9.69 28.75
C GLU A 17 1.89 -8.56 28.54
N ALA A 18 1.86 -7.52 29.37
CA ALA A 18 2.84 -6.43 29.31
C ALA A 18 4.26 -6.93 29.63
N VAL A 19 4.41 -7.75 30.68
CA VAL A 19 5.70 -8.33 31.09
C VAL A 19 6.27 -9.22 29.97
N ILE A 20 5.46 -10.07 29.39
CA ILE A 20 5.88 -10.95 28.29
C ILE A 20 6.30 -10.12 27.07
N ARG A 21 5.55 -9.09 26.75
CA ARG A 21 5.83 -8.18 25.63
C ARG A 21 7.16 -7.45 25.82
N GLU A 22 7.38 -6.87 27.00
CA GLU A 22 8.65 -6.23 27.35
C GLU A 22 9.83 -7.20 27.21
N GLN A 23 9.70 -8.42 27.74
CA GLN A 23 10.75 -9.44 27.62
C GLN A 23 11.05 -9.80 26.17
N LEU A 24 10.02 -9.95 25.33
CA LEU A 24 10.19 -10.24 23.90
C LEU A 24 10.92 -9.09 23.17
N VAL A 25 10.61 -7.86 23.50
CA VAL A 25 11.28 -6.68 22.93
C VAL A 25 12.73 -6.63 23.39
N ARG A 26 12.98 -6.72 24.70
CA ARG A 26 14.33 -6.66 25.29
C ARG A 26 15.24 -7.79 24.82
N SER A 27 14.69 -8.98 24.60
CA SER A 27 15.45 -10.12 24.06
C SER A 27 15.85 -9.95 22.60
N GLY A 28 15.29 -8.96 21.90
CA GLY A 28 15.51 -8.74 20.47
C GLY A 28 14.96 -9.83 19.55
N ILE A 29 14.20 -10.81 20.08
CA ILE A 29 13.64 -11.92 19.28
C ILE A 29 12.50 -11.44 18.39
N LEU A 30 11.76 -10.41 18.78
CA LEU A 30 10.67 -9.84 18.00
C LEU A 30 11.25 -9.02 16.83
N LYS A 31 11.17 -9.59 15.63
CA LYS A 31 11.71 -8.97 14.41
C LYS A 31 10.74 -8.00 13.78
N GLY A 32 9.44 -8.33 13.83
CA GLY A 32 8.44 -7.46 13.25
C GLY A 32 7.02 -7.78 13.68
N ILE A 33 6.12 -6.85 13.40
CA ILE A 33 4.70 -6.89 13.69
C ILE A 33 3.93 -6.48 12.44
N ILE A 34 2.94 -7.28 12.06
CA ILE A 34 2.06 -6.99 10.93
C ILE A 34 0.64 -6.94 11.45
N GLY A 35 0.03 -5.77 11.43
CA GLY A 35 -1.38 -5.56 11.76
C GLY A 35 -2.26 -5.93 10.58
N LEU A 36 -3.28 -6.75 10.84
CA LEU A 36 -4.21 -7.26 9.85
C LEU A 36 -5.60 -6.61 10.02
N PRO A 37 -6.43 -6.61 8.96
CA PRO A 37 -7.80 -6.15 9.06
C PRO A 37 -8.63 -6.91 10.09
N GLY A 38 -9.65 -6.25 10.63
CA GLY A 38 -10.69 -6.94 11.40
C GLY A 38 -11.53 -7.88 10.52
N ASN A 39 -12.35 -8.70 11.14
CA ASN A 39 -13.25 -9.64 10.45
C ASN A 39 -12.58 -10.63 9.47
N LEU A 40 -11.30 -10.95 9.62
CA LEU A 40 -10.62 -11.97 8.81
C LEU A 40 -10.96 -13.40 9.27
N PHE A 41 -11.16 -13.60 10.57
CA PHE A 41 -11.33 -14.93 11.17
C PHE A 41 -12.78 -15.20 11.52
N TYR A 42 -13.17 -16.48 11.46
CA TYR A 42 -14.50 -16.91 11.88
C TYR A 42 -14.71 -16.70 13.39
N GLY A 43 -15.93 -16.34 13.76
CA GLY A 43 -16.31 -16.17 15.17
C GLY A 43 -15.86 -14.87 15.84
N THR A 44 -15.10 -14.01 15.16
CA THR A 44 -14.65 -12.73 15.75
C THR A 44 -14.54 -11.61 14.70
N GLY A 45 -14.86 -10.39 15.15
CA GLY A 45 -14.59 -9.17 14.39
C GLY A 45 -13.27 -8.47 14.77
N ILE A 46 -12.57 -9.03 15.78
CA ILE A 46 -11.36 -8.40 16.33
C ILE A 46 -10.23 -8.46 15.30
N PRO A 47 -9.49 -7.34 15.07
CA PRO A 47 -8.29 -7.36 14.26
C PRO A 47 -7.24 -8.31 14.84
N ALA A 48 -6.49 -8.97 13.97
CA ALA A 48 -5.36 -9.80 14.36
C ALA A 48 -4.03 -9.11 14.02
N CYS A 49 -2.96 -9.61 14.61
CA CYS A 49 -1.59 -9.26 14.22
C CYS A 49 -0.75 -10.52 14.05
N ILE A 50 0.29 -10.42 13.23
CA ILE A 50 1.32 -11.44 13.10
C ILE A 50 2.57 -10.92 13.82
N LEU A 51 3.03 -11.68 14.82
CA LEU A 51 4.34 -11.47 15.43
C LEU A 51 5.37 -12.33 14.72
N VAL A 52 6.37 -11.69 14.11
CA VAL A 52 7.47 -12.39 13.44
C VAL A 52 8.65 -12.48 14.41
N LEU A 53 8.99 -13.72 14.78
CA LEU A 53 10.03 -14.06 15.73
C LEU A 53 11.27 -14.59 14.99
N ASP A 54 12.43 -14.03 15.29
CA ASP A 54 13.69 -14.45 14.70
C ASP A 54 14.84 -14.29 15.72
N LYS A 55 15.42 -15.41 16.12
CA LYS A 55 16.56 -15.43 17.05
C LYS A 55 17.88 -15.05 16.39
N GLU A 56 17.94 -15.12 15.06
CA GLU A 56 19.12 -14.75 14.30
C GLU A 56 19.39 -13.25 14.46
N ASN A 57 20.59 -12.90 14.87
CA ASN A 57 21.02 -11.52 15.13
C ASN A 57 20.14 -10.77 16.17
N ALA A 58 19.47 -11.49 17.08
CA ALA A 58 18.58 -10.88 18.06
C ALA A 58 19.27 -9.84 18.93
N SER A 59 20.49 -10.12 19.41
CA SER A 59 21.29 -9.20 20.24
C SER A 59 21.75 -7.93 19.53
N ALA A 60 21.83 -7.97 18.20
CA ALA A 60 22.22 -6.82 17.37
C ALA A 60 21.02 -6.01 16.86
N ARG A 61 19.80 -6.49 17.09
CA ARG A 61 18.58 -5.84 16.60
C ARG A 61 18.31 -4.54 17.35
N LYS A 62 18.17 -3.44 16.61
CA LYS A 62 17.97 -2.09 17.16
C LYS A 62 16.55 -1.56 16.98
N GLY A 63 15.68 -2.29 16.32
CA GLY A 63 14.30 -1.90 16.03
C GLY A 63 13.41 -3.07 15.67
N ILE A 64 12.11 -2.81 15.65
CA ILE A 64 11.07 -3.74 15.22
C ILE A 64 10.43 -3.17 13.95
N PHE A 65 10.37 -3.98 12.90
CA PHE A 65 9.73 -3.56 11.67
C PHE A 65 8.21 -3.73 11.79
N MET A 66 7.48 -2.64 11.69
CA MET A 66 6.03 -2.62 11.86
C MET A 66 5.34 -2.35 10.54
N ILE A 67 4.26 -3.09 10.25
CA ILE A 67 3.39 -2.91 9.09
C ILE A 67 1.94 -2.77 9.57
N ASP A 68 1.26 -1.72 9.15
CA ASP A 68 -0.19 -1.58 9.30
C ASP A 68 -0.88 -1.94 7.97
N ALA A 69 -1.29 -3.19 7.85
CA ALA A 69 -2.06 -3.69 6.70
C ALA A 69 -3.57 -3.72 6.94
N SER A 70 -4.05 -3.04 7.98
CA SER A 70 -5.46 -3.07 8.41
C SER A 70 -6.47 -2.61 7.35
N LYS A 71 -6.04 -1.84 6.36
CA LYS A 71 -6.89 -1.29 5.28
C LYS A 71 -6.87 -2.10 3.98
N GLY A 72 -5.97 -3.09 3.85
CA GLY A 72 -5.82 -3.92 2.66
C GLY A 72 -6.73 -5.14 2.69
N PHE A 73 -7.97 -5.05 2.20
CA PHE A 73 -8.90 -6.19 2.12
C PHE A 73 -10.05 -5.92 1.15
N ILE A 74 -10.80 -6.97 0.82
CA ILE A 74 -12.12 -6.87 0.23
C ILE A 74 -13.17 -7.52 1.14
N LYS A 75 -14.42 -7.13 0.96
CA LYS A 75 -15.56 -7.81 1.56
C LYS A 75 -15.82 -9.14 0.86
N ASP A 76 -15.97 -10.19 1.66
CA ASP A 76 -16.32 -11.53 1.20
C ASP A 76 -17.47 -12.04 2.08
N GLY A 77 -18.68 -11.71 1.67
CA GLY A 77 -19.87 -11.89 2.50
C GLY A 77 -19.78 -11.09 3.82
N ALA A 78 -19.95 -11.80 4.94
CA ALA A 78 -19.85 -11.21 6.28
C ALA A 78 -18.41 -11.05 6.78
N LYS A 79 -17.40 -11.48 6.02
CA LYS A 79 -16.00 -11.46 6.38
C LYS A 79 -15.19 -10.52 5.49
N ASN A 80 -14.00 -10.20 5.92
CA ASN A 80 -12.98 -9.57 5.11
C ASN A 80 -12.02 -10.65 4.60
N ARG A 81 -11.46 -10.45 3.42
CA ARG A 81 -10.45 -11.33 2.83
C ARG A 81 -9.30 -10.49 2.29
N LEU A 82 -8.07 -10.94 2.56
CA LEU A 82 -6.89 -10.38 1.93
C LEU A 82 -6.85 -10.82 0.46
N ARG A 83 -6.56 -9.89 -0.43
CA ARG A 83 -6.31 -10.17 -1.85
C ARG A 83 -4.85 -10.59 -2.02
N GLU A 84 -4.52 -11.18 -3.15
CA GLU A 84 -3.13 -11.53 -3.49
C GLU A 84 -2.22 -10.28 -3.45
N GLN A 85 -2.69 -9.15 -3.93
CA GLN A 85 -1.99 -7.86 -3.85
C GLN A 85 -1.68 -7.42 -2.42
N ASP A 86 -2.59 -7.66 -1.49
CA ASP A 86 -2.42 -7.23 -0.09
C ASP A 86 -1.36 -8.11 0.58
N ILE A 87 -1.42 -9.42 0.35
CA ILE A 87 -0.43 -10.38 0.84
C ILE A 87 0.94 -10.07 0.24
N HIS A 88 1.00 -9.84 -1.07
CA HIS A 88 2.25 -9.55 -1.76
C HIS A 88 2.89 -8.25 -1.25
N LYS A 89 2.10 -7.20 -1.05
CA LYS A 89 2.58 -5.93 -0.50
C LYS A 89 3.16 -6.08 0.91
N ILE A 90 2.51 -6.89 1.77
CA ILE A 90 3.02 -7.21 3.10
C ILE A 90 4.38 -7.91 3.00
N VAL A 91 4.47 -8.95 2.17
CA VAL A 91 5.71 -9.73 1.99
C VAL A 91 6.82 -8.87 1.42
N ASP A 92 6.53 -8.08 0.40
CA ASP A 92 7.50 -7.14 -0.21
C ASP A 92 8.04 -6.14 0.81
N ALA A 93 7.14 -5.46 1.53
CA ALA A 93 7.52 -4.47 2.53
C ALA A 93 8.35 -5.11 3.66
N PHE A 94 7.94 -6.28 4.14
CA PHE A 94 8.63 -6.98 5.23
C PHE A 94 10.00 -7.51 4.81
N THR A 95 10.10 -8.13 3.64
CA THR A 95 11.34 -8.75 3.15
C THR A 95 12.41 -7.70 2.85
N LYS A 96 11.99 -6.56 2.28
CA LYS A 96 12.88 -5.46 1.92
C LYS A 96 13.08 -4.45 3.05
N LEU A 97 12.35 -4.60 4.17
CA LEU A 97 12.25 -3.61 5.25
C LEU A 97 11.96 -2.20 4.69
N ALA A 98 11.07 -2.14 3.69
CA ALA A 98 10.75 -0.92 2.98
C ALA A 98 9.83 -0.04 3.84
N GLU A 99 10.31 1.14 4.21
CA GLU A 99 9.49 2.13 4.92
C GLU A 99 8.58 2.84 3.91
N LEU A 100 7.29 2.65 4.07
CA LEU A 100 6.26 3.23 3.23
C LEU A 100 5.38 4.16 4.07
N PRO A 101 5.18 5.40 3.64
CA PRO A 101 4.31 6.33 4.37
C PRO A 101 2.97 5.71 4.72
N ARG A 102 2.54 5.86 5.97
CA ARG A 102 1.25 5.38 6.49
C ARG A 102 1.03 3.87 6.43
N TYR A 103 2.07 3.09 6.14
CA TYR A 103 1.96 1.65 5.96
C TYR A 103 3.01 0.86 6.74
N SER A 104 4.28 1.23 6.67
CA SER A 104 5.35 0.46 7.29
C SER A 104 6.49 1.36 7.78
N ARG A 105 7.09 0.98 8.93
CA ARG A 105 8.16 1.74 9.56
C ARG A 105 9.08 0.83 10.38
N MET A 106 10.38 1.12 10.38
CA MET A 106 11.32 0.55 11.34
C MET A 106 11.27 1.38 12.62
N VAL A 107 10.71 0.83 13.68
CA VAL A 107 10.57 1.51 14.97
C VAL A 107 11.75 1.17 15.87
N PRO A 108 12.57 2.15 16.28
CA PRO A 108 13.71 1.92 17.16
C PRO A 108 13.31 1.38 18.53
N LEU A 109 14.10 0.47 19.11
CA LEU A 109 13.86 -0.04 20.46
C LEU A 109 13.88 1.07 21.51
N THR A 110 14.64 2.15 21.30
CA THR A 110 14.67 3.32 22.18
C THR A 110 13.33 4.06 22.20
N GLU A 111 12.63 4.13 21.08
CA GLU A 111 11.29 4.72 20.99
C GLU A 111 10.25 3.84 21.70
N ILE A 112 10.35 2.51 21.54
CA ILE A 112 9.45 1.54 22.17
C ILE A 112 9.64 1.52 23.69
N ALA A 113 10.88 1.63 24.18
CA ALA A 113 11.24 1.64 25.58
C ALA A 113 11.08 3.02 26.25
N ASP A 114 10.72 4.07 25.49
CA ASP A 114 10.44 5.38 26.04
C ASP A 114 9.33 5.27 27.11
N PRO A 115 9.45 5.92 28.27
CA PRO A 115 8.42 5.88 29.32
C PRO A 115 7.00 6.24 28.83
N LYS A 116 6.91 7.08 27.79
CA LYS A 116 5.62 7.44 27.17
C LYS A 116 4.98 6.25 26.45
N ASN A 117 5.78 5.34 25.91
CA ASN A 117 5.30 4.16 25.21
C ASN A 117 5.26 2.91 26.08
N ASP A 118 6.17 2.76 27.02
CA ASP A 118 6.23 1.68 28.00
C ASP A 118 6.01 0.28 27.36
N TYR A 119 6.78 -0.01 26.32
CA TYR A 119 6.69 -1.26 25.54
C TYR A 119 5.30 -1.56 24.97
N ASN A 120 4.45 -0.55 24.85
CA ASN A 120 3.19 -0.66 24.12
C ASN A 120 3.49 -0.72 22.63
N LEU A 121 3.06 -1.80 21.96
CA LEU A 121 3.33 -2.07 20.55
C LEU A 121 2.12 -1.78 19.65
N ASN A 122 1.13 -1.03 20.15
CA ASN A 122 -0.05 -0.68 19.36
C ASN A 122 0.35 0.15 18.13
N LEU A 123 0.10 -0.39 16.94
CA LEU A 123 0.59 0.16 15.66
C LEU A 123 0.25 1.63 15.42
N PRO A 124 -0.96 2.14 15.72
CA PRO A 124 -1.28 3.56 15.56
C PRO A 124 -0.40 4.54 16.34
N ARG A 125 0.36 4.07 17.34
CA ARG A 125 1.34 4.92 18.04
C ARG A 125 2.57 5.23 17.19
N TYR A 126 2.88 4.37 16.22
CA TYR A 126 4.11 4.40 15.44
C TYR A 126 3.87 4.66 13.95
N ILE A 127 2.70 4.26 13.47
CA ILE A 127 2.28 4.43 12.08
C ILE A 127 0.93 5.12 12.08
N ASP A 128 0.91 6.38 11.67
CA ASP A 128 -0.35 7.09 11.45
C ASP A 128 -0.91 6.69 10.08
N SER A 129 -1.79 5.69 10.08
CA SER A 129 -2.50 5.21 8.90
C SER A 129 -3.83 5.93 8.67
N THR A 130 -4.18 6.93 9.49
CA THR A 130 -5.41 7.72 9.31
C THR A 130 -5.33 8.51 8.00
N GLU A 131 -6.44 8.61 7.30
CA GLU A 131 -6.50 9.53 6.18
C GLU A 131 -6.47 10.97 6.71
N PRO A 132 -5.77 11.91 6.01
CA PRO A 132 -5.82 13.29 6.40
C PRO A 132 -7.28 13.73 6.47
N GLU A 133 -7.64 14.43 7.54
CA GLU A 133 -8.94 15.06 7.59
C GLU A 133 -9.06 16.09 6.45
N ASP A 134 -10.20 16.08 5.78
CA ASP A 134 -10.52 17.10 4.80
C ASP A 134 -10.83 18.40 5.56
N ILE A 135 -9.88 19.33 5.51
CA ILE A 135 -10.00 20.61 6.22
C ILE A 135 -11.04 21.46 5.47
N GLN A 136 -12.23 21.52 6.02
CA GLN A 136 -13.30 22.35 5.47
C GLN A 136 -12.90 23.83 5.43
N ASP A 137 -12.99 24.44 4.25
CA ASP A 137 -12.74 25.87 4.06
C ASP A 137 -14.06 26.64 4.02
N ILE A 138 -14.42 27.26 5.16
CA ILE A 138 -15.65 28.03 5.31
C ILE A 138 -15.70 29.21 4.32
N ASN A 139 -14.56 29.87 4.05
CA ASN A 139 -14.52 30.96 3.09
C ASN A 139 -14.75 30.48 1.66
N GLY A 140 -14.20 29.30 1.30
CA GLY A 140 -14.48 28.64 0.03
C GLY A 140 -15.96 28.33 -0.15
N HIS A 141 -16.58 27.79 0.89
CA HIS A 141 -18.02 27.48 0.87
C HIS A 141 -18.91 28.73 0.76
N LEU A 142 -18.61 29.80 1.50
CA LEU A 142 -19.44 30.99 1.53
C LEU A 142 -19.23 31.92 0.33
N ARG A 143 -18.01 32.01 -0.20
CA ARG A 143 -17.62 32.98 -1.23
C ARG A 143 -17.22 32.35 -2.56
N GLY A 144 -17.26 31.03 -2.63
CA GLY A 144 -16.78 30.25 -3.78
C GLY A 144 -15.26 30.19 -3.89
N GLY A 145 -14.79 29.45 -4.86
CA GLY A 145 -13.38 29.19 -5.12
C GLY A 145 -12.86 27.92 -4.44
N ILE A 146 -11.83 27.35 -5.03
CA ILE A 146 -11.12 26.15 -4.55
C ILE A 146 -9.83 26.63 -3.88
N PRO A 147 -9.55 26.28 -2.62
CA PRO A 147 -8.31 26.62 -1.96
C PRO A 147 -7.11 26.09 -2.74
N GLU A 148 -6.08 26.91 -2.97
CA GLU A 148 -4.87 26.47 -3.68
C GLU A 148 -4.17 25.31 -2.97
N ARG A 149 -4.24 25.24 -1.64
CA ARG A 149 -3.71 24.11 -0.86
C ARG A 149 -4.32 22.75 -1.27
N ASP A 150 -5.61 22.73 -1.65
CA ASP A 150 -6.30 21.50 -2.06
C ASP A 150 -5.82 21.08 -3.45
N LEU A 151 -5.51 22.03 -4.33
CA LEU A 151 -4.86 21.76 -5.61
C LEU A 151 -3.41 21.30 -5.42
N ASP A 152 -2.69 21.90 -4.48
CA ASP A 152 -1.29 21.54 -4.18
C ASP A 152 -1.19 20.17 -3.52
N ALA A 153 -2.22 19.72 -2.82
CA ALA A 153 -2.32 18.34 -2.31
C ALA A 153 -2.31 17.29 -3.44
N LEU A 154 -2.68 17.67 -4.66
CA LEU A 154 -2.62 16.84 -5.86
C LEU A 154 -1.26 16.95 -6.60
N SER A 155 -0.20 17.40 -5.92
CA SER A 155 1.12 17.63 -6.52
C SER A 155 1.70 16.45 -7.27
N GLU A 156 1.44 15.21 -6.83
CA GLU A 156 1.90 14.00 -7.52
C GLU A 156 1.30 13.87 -8.93
N TYR A 157 0.05 14.29 -9.11
CA TYR A 157 -0.58 14.35 -10.43
C TYR A 157 0.03 15.45 -11.29
N TRP A 158 0.25 16.62 -10.70
CA TRP A 158 0.80 17.78 -11.44
C TRP A 158 2.25 17.58 -11.86
N LYS A 159 3.01 16.72 -11.19
CA LYS A 159 4.36 16.31 -11.63
C LYS A 159 4.34 15.53 -12.96
N VAL A 160 3.28 14.77 -13.21
CA VAL A 160 3.14 13.92 -14.40
C VAL A 160 2.40 14.63 -15.52
N ILE A 161 1.38 15.40 -15.18
CA ILE A 161 0.50 16.09 -16.13
C ILE A 161 0.32 17.57 -15.74
N PRO A 162 1.40 18.36 -15.73
CA PRO A 162 1.36 19.75 -15.25
C PRO A 162 0.44 20.66 -16.08
N GLY A 163 0.33 20.44 -17.39
CA GLY A 163 -0.52 21.20 -18.28
C GLY A 163 -2.00 21.05 -17.98
N VAL A 164 -2.41 19.90 -17.43
CA VAL A 164 -3.81 19.66 -17.02
C VAL A 164 -4.24 20.64 -15.93
N ARG A 165 -3.37 20.92 -14.93
CA ARG A 165 -3.66 21.92 -13.90
C ARG A 165 -4.00 23.27 -14.55
N ASN A 166 -3.17 23.71 -15.50
CA ASN A 166 -3.36 25.00 -16.18
C ASN A 166 -4.58 25.00 -17.13
N ALA A 167 -4.94 23.86 -17.69
CA ALA A 167 -6.14 23.73 -18.51
C ALA A 167 -7.44 23.83 -17.70
N LEU A 168 -7.41 23.32 -16.46
CA LEU A 168 -8.59 23.23 -15.61
C LEU A 168 -8.81 24.47 -14.74
N PHE A 169 -7.73 25.09 -14.23
CA PHE A 169 -7.84 26.09 -13.17
C PHE A 169 -7.23 27.44 -13.56
N GLU A 170 -7.80 28.49 -12.99
CA GLU A 170 -7.30 29.86 -13.04
C GLU A 170 -7.49 30.53 -11.67
N SER A 171 -6.90 31.70 -11.47
CA SER A 171 -7.10 32.48 -10.24
C SER A 171 -8.56 32.91 -10.09
N ALA A 172 -9.11 32.72 -8.90
CA ALA A 172 -10.48 33.20 -8.57
C ALA A 172 -10.55 34.71 -8.30
N GLY A 173 -9.49 35.49 -8.59
CA GLY A 173 -9.42 36.93 -8.27
C GLY A 173 -9.25 37.24 -6.79
N ARG A 174 -9.14 36.20 -5.95
CA ARG A 174 -8.91 36.25 -4.50
C ARG A 174 -7.64 35.45 -4.17
N ALA A 175 -6.74 36.02 -3.39
CA ALA A 175 -5.49 35.36 -3.03
C ALA A 175 -5.74 34.02 -2.35
N GLY A 176 -5.00 32.96 -2.76
CA GLY A 176 -5.10 31.63 -2.22
C GLY A 176 -6.30 30.79 -2.72
N TYR A 177 -7.00 31.27 -3.74
CA TYR A 177 -8.14 30.55 -4.32
C TYR A 177 -8.07 30.50 -5.84
N ALA A 178 -8.35 29.34 -6.40
CA ALA A 178 -8.54 29.11 -7.81
C ALA A 178 -10.03 28.85 -8.15
N GLN A 179 -10.34 28.90 -9.42
CA GLN A 179 -11.64 28.50 -9.95
C GLN A 179 -11.47 27.64 -11.19
N LEU A 180 -12.49 26.86 -11.52
CA LEU A 180 -12.53 26.11 -12.77
C LEU A 180 -12.72 27.07 -13.96
N LYS A 181 -11.96 26.84 -15.04
CA LYS A 181 -12.10 27.52 -16.33
C LYS A 181 -13.30 27.03 -17.15
N LEU A 182 -13.85 25.87 -16.78
CA LEU A 182 -14.82 25.14 -17.56
C LEU A 182 -15.90 24.52 -16.63
N PRO A 183 -17.07 24.15 -17.15
CA PRO A 183 -18.11 23.47 -16.39
C PRO A 183 -17.60 22.15 -15.78
N ILE A 184 -18.08 21.82 -14.58
CA ILE A 184 -17.70 20.57 -13.86
C ILE A 184 -17.91 19.33 -14.74
N ALA A 185 -18.97 19.31 -15.55
CA ALA A 185 -19.28 18.19 -16.46
C ALA A 185 -18.19 17.94 -17.51
N GLU A 186 -17.41 18.95 -17.86
CA GLU A 186 -16.35 18.88 -18.87
C GLU A 186 -14.96 18.55 -18.29
N VAL A 187 -14.78 18.59 -16.97
CA VAL A 187 -13.48 18.35 -16.31
C VAL A 187 -12.92 17.00 -16.70
N LYS A 188 -13.72 15.94 -16.60
CA LYS A 188 -13.28 14.57 -16.90
C LYS A 188 -12.86 14.42 -18.36
N SER A 189 -13.63 14.92 -19.31
CA SER A 189 -13.31 14.84 -20.73
C SER A 189 -12.06 15.65 -21.08
N THR A 190 -11.90 16.83 -20.47
CA THR A 190 -10.72 17.68 -20.66
C THR A 190 -9.45 16.99 -20.16
N ILE A 191 -9.48 16.34 -18.98
CA ILE A 191 -8.35 15.57 -18.47
C ILE A 191 -7.99 14.46 -19.46
N PHE A 192 -8.95 13.64 -19.86
CA PHE A 192 -8.68 12.47 -20.71
C PHE A 192 -8.28 12.81 -22.14
N ALA A 193 -8.72 13.95 -22.66
CA ALA A 193 -8.33 14.43 -23.98
C ALA A 193 -7.01 15.21 -23.96
N HIS A 194 -6.47 15.55 -22.78
CA HIS A 194 -5.26 16.34 -22.69
C HIS A 194 -4.05 15.58 -23.26
N PRO A 195 -3.18 16.22 -24.08
CA PRO A 195 -2.02 15.55 -24.69
C PRO A 195 -1.08 14.87 -23.68
N GLU A 196 -0.84 15.48 -22.53
CA GLU A 196 0.01 14.88 -21.49
C GLU A 196 -0.62 13.62 -20.89
N PHE A 197 -1.95 13.61 -20.67
CA PHE A 197 -2.65 12.41 -20.19
C PHE A 197 -2.63 11.31 -21.27
N THR A 198 -2.82 11.67 -22.53
CA THR A 198 -2.72 10.73 -23.66
C THR A 198 -1.33 10.12 -23.76
N ALA A 199 -0.27 10.92 -23.63
CA ALA A 199 1.11 10.45 -23.63
C ALA A 199 1.41 9.52 -22.45
N PHE A 200 0.93 9.87 -21.26
CA PHE A 200 1.02 9.02 -20.06
C PHE A 200 0.32 7.66 -20.28
N ASN A 201 -0.90 7.67 -20.81
CA ASN A 201 -1.66 6.46 -21.09
C ASN A 201 -0.96 5.58 -22.14
N GLN A 202 -0.40 6.19 -23.20
CA GLN A 202 0.40 5.47 -24.21
C GLN A 202 1.62 4.80 -23.57
N THR A 203 2.30 5.49 -22.65
CA THR A 203 3.46 4.94 -21.94
C THR A 203 3.05 3.73 -21.10
N ALA A 204 1.97 3.83 -20.31
CA ALA A 204 1.45 2.72 -19.52
C ALA A 204 1.03 1.52 -20.39
N THR A 205 0.33 1.80 -21.49
CA THR A 205 -0.08 0.78 -22.48
C THR A 205 1.13 0.09 -23.10
N LYS A 206 2.19 0.84 -23.41
CA LYS A 206 3.43 0.28 -23.96
C LYS A 206 4.11 -0.66 -22.97
N VAL A 207 4.22 -0.29 -21.70
CA VAL A 207 4.78 -1.18 -20.64
C VAL A 207 4.03 -2.51 -20.60
N PHE A 208 2.70 -2.48 -20.66
CA PHE A 208 1.90 -3.69 -20.70
C PHE A 208 2.11 -4.50 -21.99
N ALA A 209 2.16 -3.83 -23.16
CA ALA A 209 2.39 -4.49 -24.45
C ALA A 209 3.75 -5.19 -24.50
N ASP A 210 4.80 -4.54 -23.99
CA ASP A 210 6.15 -5.10 -23.92
C ASP A 210 6.20 -6.33 -22.99
N TRP A 211 5.52 -6.26 -21.83
CA TRP A 211 5.35 -7.40 -20.95
C TRP A 211 4.59 -8.54 -21.61
N LYS A 212 3.46 -8.25 -22.27
CA LYS A 212 2.64 -9.25 -22.98
C LYS A 212 3.45 -9.99 -24.04
N GLN A 213 4.25 -9.28 -24.83
CA GLN A 213 5.10 -9.89 -25.84
C GLN A 213 6.14 -10.84 -25.24
N ALA A 214 6.82 -10.43 -24.18
CA ALA A 214 7.78 -11.27 -23.47
C ALA A 214 7.10 -12.52 -22.87
N SER A 215 5.93 -12.35 -22.28
CA SER A 215 5.13 -13.43 -21.66
C SER A 215 4.65 -14.46 -22.67
N ILE A 216 4.20 -14.03 -23.86
CA ILE A 216 3.78 -14.95 -24.94
C ILE A 216 4.91 -15.87 -25.36
N LEU A 217 6.14 -15.38 -25.43
CA LEU A 217 7.31 -16.20 -25.78
C LEU A 217 7.57 -17.28 -24.72
N GLN A 218 7.46 -16.94 -23.44
CA GLN A 218 7.60 -17.90 -22.34
C GLN A 218 6.49 -18.95 -22.34
N LEU A 219 5.23 -18.51 -22.52
CA LEU A 219 4.07 -19.41 -22.61
C LEU A 219 4.15 -20.36 -23.79
N LYS A 220 4.57 -19.88 -24.98
CA LYS A 220 4.77 -20.73 -26.15
C LYS A 220 5.91 -21.72 -25.96
N GLY A 221 6.98 -21.34 -25.27
CA GLY A 221 8.08 -22.22 -24.89
C GLY A 221 7.63 -23.33 -23.94
N PHE A 222 6.75 -23.00 -23.00
CA PHE A 222 6.16 -23.96 -22.07
C PHE A 222 5.33 -25.04 -22.78
N ALA A 223 4.56 -24.66 -23.80
CA ALA A 223 3.71 -25.58 -24.56
C ALA A 223 4.47 -26.50 -25.52
N LYS A 224 5.68 -26.16 -25.96
CA LYS A 224 6.39 -26.85 -27.04
C LYS A 224 7.36 -27.94 -26.61
N ASN A 225 7.88 -27.89 -25.40
CA ASN A 225 8.98 -28.75 -24.99
C ASN A 225 8.57 -29.68 -23.82
N GLY A 226 8.41 -30.97 -24.09
CA GLY A 226 8.27 -32.03 -23.08
C GLY A 226 9.48 -32.19 -22.12
N HIS A 227 10.31 -31.18 -21.94
CA HIS A 227 11.49 -31.21 -21.09
C HIS A 227 11.29 -30.39 -19.82
N ALA A 228 11.69 -30.95 -18.70
CA ALA A 228 11.83 -30.41 -17.34
C ALA A 228 11.07 -29.07 -17.08
N HIS A 229 9.76 -29.16 -17.05
CA HIS A 229 8.91 -28.00 -17.01
C HIS A 229 8.96 -27.36 -15.63
N LYS A 230 9.10 -26.05 -15.59
CA LYS A 230 8.69 -25.28 -14.41
C LYS A 230 7.24 -25.66 -14.09
N HIS A 231 6.97 -25.92 -12.84
CA HIS A 231 5.59 -26.16 -12.38
C HIS A 231 4.72 -24.94 -12.81
N PRO A 232 3.46 -25.14 -13.27
CA PRO A 232 2.59 -24.03 -13.70
C PRO A 232 2.57 -22.86 -12.71
N ARG A 233 2.53 -23.15 -11.42
CA ARG A 233 2.61 -22.15 -10.35
C ARG A 233 3.86 -21.28 -10.44
N GLN A 234 5.02 -21.85 -10.76
CA GLN A 234 6.27 -21.10 -10.89
C GLN A 234 6.25 -20.17 -12.12
N LEU A 235 5.55 -20.58 -13.18
CA LEU A 235 5.38 -19.75 -14.36
C LEU A 235 4.44 -18.58 -14.07
N ILE A 236 3.30 -18.84 -13.42
CA ILE A 236 2.36 -17.80 -12.98
C ILE A 236 3.10 -16.78 -12.10
N GLU A 237 3.84 -17.24 -11.10
CA GLU A 237 4.64 -16.40 -10.21
C GLU A 237 5.64 -15.56 -10.99
N ALA A 238 6.42 -16.17 -11.89
CA ALA A 238 7.42 -15.44 -12.67
C ALA A 238 6.81 -14.36 -13.58
N LEU A 239 5.69 -14.65 -14.24
CA LEU A 239 4.98 -13.69 -15.09
C LEU A 239 4.39 -12.54 -14.27
N SER A 240 3.84 -12.85 -13.11
CA SER A 240 3.21 -11.87 -12.24
C SER A 240 4.23 -10.94 -11.59
N GLU A 241 5.38 -11.49 -11.16
CA GLU A 241 6.49 -10.70 -10.64
C GLU A 241 7.11 -9.78 -11.70
N ASP A 242 7.27 -10.25 -12.95
CA ASP A 242 7.76 -9.42 -14.04
C ASP A 242 6.79 -8.28 -14.35
N LEU A 243 5.47 -8.54 -14.36
CA LEU A 243 4.46 -7.49 -14.53
C LEU A 243 4.53 -6.45 -13.41
N LEU A 244 4.55 -6.90 -12.17
CA LEU A 244 4.66 -6.04 -11.00
C LEU A 244 5.92 -5.17 -11.05
N ALA A 245 7.07 -5.78 -11.38
CA ALA A 245 8.35 -5.08 -11.47
C ALA A 245 8.35 -3.97 -12.54
N ARG A 246 7.72 -4.22 -13.69
CA ARG A 246 7.63 -3.24 -14.78
C ARG A 246 6.74 -2.06 -14.45
N PHE A 247 5.69 -2.27 -13.65
CA PHE A 247 4.79 -1.20 -13.26
C PHE A 247 5.22 -0.45 -11.98
N LYS A 248 6.11 -1.00 -11.15
CA LYS A 248 6.62 -0.31 -9.94
C LYS A 248 7.19 1.10 -10.19
N PRO A 249 7.96 1.36 -11.26
CA PRO A 249 8.48 2.70 -11.54
C PRO A 249 7.45 3.65 -12.18
N MET A 250 6.27 3.16 -12.59
CA MET A 250 5.25 3.99 -13.23
C MET A 250 4.59 4.93 -12.20
N PRO A 251 4.67 6.26 -12.38
CA PRO A 251 3.96 7.19 -11.51
C PRO A 251 2.44 7.03 -11.69
N LEU A 252 1.67 7.35 -10.67
CA LEU A 252 0.21 7.33 -10.65
C LEU A 252 -0.44 5.95 -10.89
N VAL A 253 0.32 4.92 -11.20
CA VAL A 253 -0.17 3.54 -11.35
C VAL A 253 0.21 2.74 -10.13
N ASN A 254 -0.78 2.18 -9.46
CA ASN A 254 -0.51 1.24 -8.37
C ASN A 254 -0.19 -0.14 -8.96
N ALA A 255 1.08 -0.51 -8.95
CA ALA A 255 1.56 -1.78 -9.51
C ALA A 255 0.90 -3.01 -8.87
N TYR A 256 0.52 -2.94 -7.59
CA TYR A 256 -0.18 -4.04 -6.92
C TYR A 256 -1.62 -4.22 -7.42
N TYR A 257 -2.30 -3.16 -7.87
CA TYR A 257 -3.59 -3.32 -8.54
C TYR A 257 -3.46 -3.98 -9.90
N VAL A 258 -2.43 -3.63 -10.66
CA VAL A 258 -2.14 -4.30 -11.94
C VAL A 258 -1.83 -5.78 -11.71
N TYR A 259 -1.05 -6.10 -10.69
CA TYR A 259 -0.77 -7.46 -10.24
C TYR A 259 -2.06 -8.22 -9.88
N GLN A 260 -2.98 -7.59 -9.13
CA GLN A 260 -4.24 -8.23 -8.75
C GLN A 260 -5.10 -8.60 -9.95
N HIS A 261 -5.20 -7.72 -10.95
CA HIS A 261 -5.95 -8.05 -12.17
C HIS A 261 -5.43 -9.31 -12.87
N LEU A 262 -4.10 -9.51 -12.86
CA LEU A 262 -3.52 -10.74 -13.39
C LEU A 262 -3.84 -11.94 -12.50
N MET A 263 -3.83 -11.78 -11.17
CA MET A 263 -4.21 -12.85 -10.24
C MET A 263 -5.67 -13.25 -10.40
N ASP A 264 -6.56 -12.28 -10.55
CA ASP A 264 -7.99 -12.54 -10.79
C ASP A 264 -8.18 -13.35 -12.08
N TYR A 265 -7.47 -12.99 -13.16
CA TYR A 265 -7.47 -13.75 -14.41
C TYR A 265 -7.00 -15.20 -14.22
N TRP A 266 -5.92 -15.43 -13.46
CA TRP A 266 -5.43 -16.78 -13.19
C TRP A 266 -6.38 -17.60 -12.30
N ALA A 267 -7.18 -16.96 -11.46
CA ALA A 267 -8.15 -17.63 -10.61
C ALA A 267 -9.40 -18.10 -11.39
N GLU A 268 -9.70 -17.45 -12.52
CA GLU A 268 -10.85 -17.77 -13.39
C GLU A 268 -10.53 -18.81 -14.47
N THR A 269 -9.23 -19.06 -14.75
CA THR A 269 -8.74 -19.96 -15.82
C THR A 269 -8.07 -21.20 -15.27
#